data_9991c56fd92b53e189e18a1ef960dccb
#
_entry.id   9991c56fd92b53e189e18a1ef960dccb
#
_cell.length_a   1.000
_cell.length_b   1.000
_cell.length_c   1.000
_cell.angle_alpha   90.00
_cell.angle_beta   90.00
_cell.angle_gamma   90.00
#
_symmetry.space_group_name_H-M   'P 1'
#
loop_
_entity.id
_entity.type
_entity.pdbx_description
1 polymer ?
#
loop_
_entity_poly.entity_id
_entity_poly.type
_entity_poly.pdbx_seq_one_letter_code
_entity_poly.pdbx_strand_id
1 'polypeptide(L)'
;ALCHRFDRNTECKLVTSDRDVPVEDGKQVGRFADLNHPDVIINCAGLTDVRRCEECPEEAYKINALGARNLAVAARRIDAKLIQISTDDVFDGTAGAALCEFDDAHPVTMYGKSKYAGEKLVRELTDKHVIVRSSWLYGAGTYDFVDQVLETAARGEAVRLPGDEIS
;
A
#
# COMPACT_ATOMS: atom_id res chain seq x y z
N ALA A 1 -10.27 8.00 4.39
CA ALA A 1 -9.47 8.92 5.24
C ALA A 1 -8.74 9.97 4.40
N LEU A 2 -7.80 9.60 3.50
CA LEU A 2 -7.02 10.57 2.69
C LEU A 2 -7.92 11.47 1.84
N CYS A 3 -8.86 10.92 1.06
CA CYS A 3 -9.77 11.71 0.23
C CYS A 3 -10.52 12.79 1.03
N HIS A 4 -11.09 12.41 2.17
CA HIS A 4 -11.81 13.35 3.04
C HIS A 4 -10.90 14.46 3.61
N ARG A 5 -9.60 14.17 3.80
CA ARG A 5 -8.62 15.16 4.26
C ARG A 5 -8.29 16.15 3.14
N PHE A 6 -8.13 15.67 1.91
CA PHE A 6 -7.82 16.51 0.76
C PHE A 6 -9.04 17.29 0.23
N ASP A 7 -10.25 16.76 0.31
CA ASP A 7 -11.48 17.46 -0.09
C ASP A 7 -11.68 18.81 0.62
N ARG A 8 -11.11 18.96 1.81
CA ARG A 8 -11.16 20.21 2.60
C ARG A 8 -10.03 21.16 2.28
N ASN A 9 -9.08 20.76 1.44
CA ASN A 9 -7.95 21.60 1.07
C ASN A 9 -8.22 22.27 -0.27
N THR A 10 -8.42 23.59 -0.25
CA THR A 10 -8.71 24.40 -1.44
C THR A 10 -7.48 24.63 -2.34
N GLU A 11 -6.28 24.30 -1.86
CA GLU A 11 -5.04 24.46 -2.60
C GLU A 11 -4.73 23.26 -3.52
N CYS A 12 -5.44 22.14 -3.33
CA CYS A 12 -5.22 20.90 -4.08
C CYS A 12 -6.47 20.49 -4.85
N LYS A 13 -6.30 20.16 -6.13
CA LYS A 13 -7.34 19.44 -6.89
C LYS A 13 -7.16 17.95 -6.69
N LEU A 14 -8.10 17.31 -6.00
CA LEU A 14 -8.09 15.86 -5.82
C LEU A 14 -8.79 15.17 -6.99
N VAL A 15 -8.15 14.16 -7.56
CA VAL A 15 -8.73 13.21 -8.51
C VAL A 15 -8.53 11.82 -7.95
N THR A 16 -9.61 11.05 -7.85
CA THR A 16 -9.59 9.69 -7.29
C THR A 16 -10.02 8.67 -8.33
N SER A 17 -9.47 7.48 -8.23
CA SER A 17 -9.91 6.28 -8.95
C SER A 17 -9.85 5.08 -8.01
N ASP A 18 -10.62 4.05 -8.30
CA ASP A 18 -10.64 2.79 -7.61
C ASP A 18 -10.66 1.65 -8.66
N ARG A 19 -11.59 0.75 -8.60
CA ARG A 19 -11.70 -0.41 -9.51
C ARG A 19 -12.02 -0.05 -10.96
N ASP A 20 -12.42 1.18 -11.21
CA ASP A 20 -12.61 1.75 -12.55
C ASP A 20 -11.28 1.94 -13.31
N VAL A 21 -10.16 2.07 -12.58
CA VAL A 21 -8.80 2.11 -13.15
C VAL A 21 -7.93 1.09 -12.40
N PRO A 22 -8.04 -0.21 -12.73
CA PRO A 22 -7.26 -1.23 -12.06
C PRO A 22 -5.76 -1.02 -12.27
N VAL A 23 -5.01 -0.98 -11.17
CA VAL A 23 -3.57 -0.64 -11.19
C VAL A 23 -2.74 -1.66 -11.99
N GLU A 24 -3.21 -2.88 -12.12
CA GLU A 24 -2.58 -3.93 -12.93
C GLU A 24 -2.74 -3.72 -14.44
N ASP A 25 -3.67 -2.88 -14.89
CA ASP A 25 -3.80 -2.48 -16.29
C ASP A 25 -2.99 -1.20 -16.59
N GLY A 26 -1.73 -1.39 -17.01
CA GLY A 26 -0.84 -0.26 -17.30
C GLY A 26 -1.33 0.66 -18.43
N LYS A 27 -2.22 0.19 -19.32
CA LYS A 27 -2.80 1.05 -20.37
C LYS A 27 -3.84 1.99 -19.77
N GLN A 28 -4.71 1.49 -18.90
CA GLN A 28 -5.71 2.30 -18.22
C GLN A 28 -5.05 3.30 -17.26
N VAL A 29 -4.10 2.84 -16.44
CA VAL A 29 -3.28 3.71 -15.57
C VAL A 29 -2.62 4.83 -16.38
N GLY A 30 -1.99 4.48 -17.50
CA GLY A 30 -1.35 5.44 -18.36
C GLY A 30 -2.30 6.49 -18.93
N ARG A 31 -3.46 6.06 -19.47
CA ARG A 31 -4.48 6.98 -19.99
C ARG A 31 -5.03 7.91 -18.91
N PHE A 32 -5.26 7.39 -17.71
CA PHE A 32 -5.78 8.16 -16.58
C PHE A 32 -4.76 9.25 -16.15
N ALA A 33 -3.48 8.89 -16.08
CA ALA A 33 -2.41 9.84 -15.78
C ALA A 33 -2.29 10.93 -16.86
N ASP A 34 -2.33 10.56 -18.15
CA ASP A 34 -2.26 11.51 -19.26
C ASP A 34 -3.45 12.47 -19.29
N LEU A 35 -4.64 12.00 -18.94
CA LEU A 35 -5.85 12.83 -18.94
C LEU A 35 -5.85 13.86 -17.81
N ASN A 36 -5.34 13.47 -16.64
CA ASN A 36 -5.46 14.28 -15.43
C ASN A 36 -4.19 15.09 -15.12
N HIS A 37 -3.03 14.69 -15.63
CA HIS A 37 -1.72 15.32 -15.38
C HIS A 37 -1.49 15.70 -13.91
N PRO A 38 -1.60 14.76 -12.96
CA PRO A 38 -1.38 15.08 -11.55
C PRO A 38 0.09 15.40 -11.27
N ASP A 39 0.36 16.34 -10.36
CA ASP A 39 1.70 16.62 -9.85
C ASP A 39 2.18 15.51 -8.89
N VAL A 40 1.23 14.86 -8.19
CA VAL A 40 1.49 13.81 -7.22
C VAL A 40 0.50 12.66 -7.41
N ILE A 41 1.02 11.45 -7.47
CA ILE A 41 0.23 10.20 -7.45
C ILE A 41 0.44 9.53 -6.10
N ILE A 42 -0.63 9.21 -5.38
CA ILE A 42 -0.59 8.45 -4.14
C ILE A 42 -1.17 7.06 -4.40
N ASN A 43 -0.32 6.04 -4.37
CA ASN A 43 -0.75 4.66 -4.55
C ASN A 43 -1.17 4.04 -3.23
N CYS A 44 -2.48 3.98 -3.00
CA CYS A 44 -3.10 3.25 -1.89
C CYS A 44 -3.65 1.88 -2.33
N ALA A 45 -3.57 1.55 -3.62
CA ALA A 45 -4.06 0.27 -4.12
C ALA A 45 -3.12 -0.87 -3.70
N GLY A 46 -3.72 -2.01 -3.34
CA GLY A 46 -2.98 -3.20 -2.98
C GLY A 46 -3.89 -4.33 -2.52
N LEU A 47 -3.44 -5.56 -2.71
CA LEU A 47 -4.02 -6.72 -2.05
C LEU A 47 -3.36 -6.85 -0.68
N THR A 48 -4.12 -6.56 0.39
CA THR A 48 -3.63 -6.48 1.77
C THR A 48 -4.04 -7.68 2.64
N ASP A 49 -4.92 -8.53 2.15
CA ASP A 49 -5.28 -9.78 2.83
C ASP A 49 -4.11 -10.76 2.72
N VAL A 50 -3.37 -10.92 3.83
CA VAL A 50 -2.17 -11.77 3.92
C VAL A 50 -2.49 -13.20 3.54
N ARG A 51 -3.62 -13.75 4.04
CA ARG A 51 -4.05 -15.11 3.75
C ARG A 51 -4.32 -15.29 2.25
N ARG A 52 -5.04 -14.35 1.63
CA ARG A 52 -5.29 -14.39 0.20
C ARG A 52 -3.99 -14.28 -0.62
N CYS A 53 -3.02 -13.49 -0.16
CA CYS A 53 -1.72 -13.41 -0.80
C CYS A 53 -0.98 -14.76 -0.78
N GLU A 54 -1.07 -15.53 0.33
CA GLU A 54 -0.50 -16.87 0.40
C GLU A 54 -1.24 -17.87 -0.51
N GLU A 55 -2.56 -17.80 -0.58
CA GLU A 55 -3.39 -18.67 -1.41
C GLU A 55 -3.24 -18.36 -2.91
N CYS A 56 -3.03 -17.08 -3.28
CA CYS A 56 -2.96 -16.58 -4.65
C CYS A 56 -1.76 -15.64 -4.88
N PRO A 57 -0.51 -16.13 -4.83
CA PRO A 57 0.69 -15.30 -4.96
C PRO A 57 0.74 -14.50 -6.27
N GLU A 58 0.28 -15.09 -7.36
CA GLU A 58 0.25 -14.40 -8.68
C GLU A 58 -0.62 -13.15 -8.66
N GLU A 59 -1.79 -13.20 -8.01
CA GLU A 59 -2.67 -12.05 -7.84
C GLU A 59 -2.00 -10.98 -6.98
N ALA A 60 -1.34 -11.39 -5.88
CA ALA A 60 -0.60 -10.49 -5.01
C ALA A 60 0.50 -9.74 -5.77
N TYR A 61 1.33 -10.44 -6.53
CA TYR A 61 2.38 -9.81 -7.33
C TYR A 61 1.81 -8.94 -8.46
N LYS A 62 0.73 -9.37 -9.09
CA LYS A 62 0.08 -8.61 -10.16
C LYS A 62 -0.41 -7.25 -9.65
N ILE A 63 -1.06 -7.22 -8.48
CA ILE A 63 -1.60 -5.98 -7.92
C ILE A 63 -0.49 -5.17 -7.22
N ASN A 64 0.25 -5.79 -6.29
CA ASN A 64 1.18 -5.08 -5.42
C ASN A 64 2.49 -4.70 -6.11
N ALA A 65 3.01 -5.55 -7.01
CA ALA A 65 4.26 -5.29 -7.69
C ALA A 65 4.04 -4.66 -9.08
N LEU A 66 3.28 -5.32 -9.97
CA LEU A 66 3.07 -4.79 -11.31
C LEU A 66 2.18 -3.55 -11.32
N GLY A 67 1.22 -3.45 -10.39
CA GLY A 67 0.44 -2.23 -10.19
C GLY A 67 1.33 -1.04 -9.81
N ALA A 68 2.22 -1.22 -8.83
CA ALA A 68 3.19 -0.18 -8.45
C ALA A 68 4.14 0.19 -9.61
N ARG A 69 4.60 -0.80 -10.38
CA ARG A 69 5.38 -0.59 -11.61
C ARG A 69 4.63 0.28 -12.61
N ASN A 70 3.38 -0.03 -12.89
CA ASN A 70 2.57 0.70 -13.87
C ASN A 70 2.39 2.17 -13.47
N LEU A 71 2.17 2.43 -12.18
CA LEU A 71 2.09 3.79 -11.63
C LEU A 71 3.44 4.51 -11.69
N ALA A 72 4.56 3.82 -11.43
CA ALA A 72 5.89 4.41 -11.55
C ALA A 72 6.22 4.82 -13.00
N VAL A 73 5.88 3.97 -13.97
CA VAL A 73 6.03 4.28 -15.41
C VAL A 73 5.16 5.48 -15.80
N ALA A 74 3.91 5.51 -15.34
CA ALA A 74 3.01 6.63 -15.62
C ALA A 74 3.51 7.93 -14.98
N ALA A 75 3.90 7.89 -13.69
CA ALA A 75 4.43 9.04 -12.96
C ALA A 75 5.66 9.63 -13.64
N ARG A 76 6.64 8.78 -14.01
CA ARG A 76 7.83 9.22 -14.73
C ARG A 76 7.50 9.91 -16.07
N ARG A 77 6.54 9.36 -16.81
CA ARG A 77 6.14 9.88 -18.13
C ARG A 77 5.57 11.29 -18.07
N ILE A 78 4.79 11.60 -17.02
CA ILE A 78 4.17 12.93 -16.83
C ILE A 78 4.95 13.82 -15.85
N ASP A 79 6.15 13.39 -15.43
CA ASP A 79 7.02 14.09 -14.47
C ASP A 79 6.40 14.26 -13.06
N ALA A 80 5.43 13.41 -12.68
CA ALA A 80 4.77 13.43 -11.38
C ALA A 80 5.63 12.76 -10.29
N LYS A 81 5.41 13.17 -9.02
CA LYS A 81 5.93 12.44 -7.85
C LYS A 81 5.03 11.26 -7.51
N LEU A 82 5.62 10.08 -7.27
CA LEU A 82 4.89 8.90 -6.80
C LEU A 82 5.11 8.69 -5.29
N ILE A 83 4.02 8.64 -4.52
CA ILE A 83 4.01 8.22 -3.13
C ILE A 83 3.45 6.78 -3.09
N GLN A 84 4.32 5.82 -2.79
CA GLN A 84 3.98 4.41 -2.70
C GLN A 84 3.74 4.02 -1.25
N ILE A 85 2.51 3.62 -0.92
CA ILE A 85 2.21 3.05 0.40
C ILE A 85 2.69 1.60 0.43
N SER A 86 3.56 1.30 1.39
CA SER A 86 4.12 -0.01 1.66
C SER A 86 3.79 -0.46 3.08
N THR A 87 4.47 -1.46 3.60
CA THR A 87 4.17 -2.15 4.86
C THR A 87 5.46 -2.44 5.63
N ASP A 88 5.36 -2.61 6.94
CA ASP A 88 6.39 -3.16 7.82
C ASP A 88 6.64 -4.66 7.59
N ASP A 89 5.67 -5.40 6.99
CA ASP A 89 5.83 -6.80 6.55
C ASP A 89 6.97 -7.02 5.54
N VAL A 90 7.64 -5.95 5.09
CA VAL A 90 8.91 -6.07 4.34
C VAL A 90 10.07 -6.51 5.23
N PHE A 91 9.92 -6.48 6.54
CA PHE A 91 10.86 -6.98 7.52
C PHE A 91 10.40 -8.32 8.10
N ASP A 92 11.33 -9.10 8.66
CA ASP A 92 11.05 -10.43 9.20
C ASP A 92 10.63 -10.46 10.68
N GLY A 93 10.63 -9.30 11.34
CA GLY A 93 10.28 -9.17 12.74
C GLY A 93 11.32 -9.69 13.74
N THR A 94 12.53 -10.08 13.29
CA THR A 94 13.55 -10.69 14.15
C THR A 94 14.53 -9.72 14.79
N ALA A 95 14.51 -8.43 14.39
CA ALA A 95 15.55 -7.47 14.76
C ALA A 95 15.63 -7.15 16.27
N GLY A 96 14.55 -7.30 17.04
CA GLY A 96 14.49 -7.00 18.48
C GLY A 96 14.78 -5.54 18.86
N ALA A 97 14.86 -4.64 17.87
CA ALA A 97 15.12 -3.21 18.01
C ALA A 97 14.32 -2.44 16.96
N ALA A 98 14.19 -1.12 17.17
CA ALA A 98 13.56 -0.26 16.19
C ALA A 98 14.34 -0.28 14.87
N LEU A 99 13.61 -0.43 13.78
CA LEU A 99 14.15 -0.44 12.41
C LEU A 99 14.09 0.96 11.80
N CYS A 100 14.99 1.22 10.86
CA CYS A 100 15.04 2.44 10.09
C CYS A 100 14.88 2.16 8.58
N GLU A 101 14.77 3.23 7.78
CA GLU A 101 14.57 3.14 6.33
C GLU A 101 15.74 2.54 5.55
N PHE A 102 16.91 2.42 6.18
CA PHE A 102 18.16 1.87 5.58
C PHE A 102 18.39 0.41 5.93
N ASP A 103 17.58 -0.16 6.84
CA ASP A 103 17.69 -1.56 7.19
C ASP A 103 17.25 -2.46 6.05
N ASP A 104 17.95 -3.58 5.90
CA ASP A 104 17.68 -4.55 4.84
C ASP A 104 16.30 -5.20 5.02
N ALA A 105 15.54 -5.24 3.94
CA ALA A 105 14.22 -5.85 3.92
C ALA A 105 14.33 -7.36 3.65
N HIS A 106 13.73 -8.15 4.53
CA HIS A 106 13.67 -9.62 4.48
C HIS A 106 12.23 -10.13 4.62
N PRO A 107 11.31 -9.84 3.67
CA PRO A 107 9.92 -10.22 3.81
C PRO A 107 9.72 -11.73 3.84
N VAL A 108 8.95 -12.21 4.82
CA VAL A 108 8.64 -13.62 5.01
C VAL A 108 7.34 -14.00 4.27
N THR A 109 6.29 -13.20 4.43
CA THR A 109 4.97 -13.44 3.85
C THR A 109 4.92 -13.12 2.35
N MET A 110 3.99 -13.73 1.60
CA MET A 110 3.76 -13.38 0.20
C MET A 110 3.23 -11.95 0.05
N TYR A 111 2.46 -11.45 1.01
CA TYR A 111 2.09 -10.06 1.08
C TYR A 111 3.32 -9.15 1.12
N GLY A 112 4.18 -9.32 2.13
CA GLY A 112 5.42 -8.54 2.27
C GLY A 112 6.33 -8.66 1.05
N LYS A 113 6.52 -9.88 0.51
CA LYS A 113 7.32 -10.11 -0.71
C LYS A 113 6.80 -9.35 -1.92
N SER A 114 5.48 -9.39 -2.14
CA SER A 114 4.84 -8.69 -3.27
C SER A 114 4.91 -7.17 -3.13
N LYS A 115 4.73 -6.64 -1.92
CA LYS A 115 4.87 -5.20 -1.62
C LYS A 115 6.32 -4.75 -1.81
N TYR A 116 7.28 -5.51 -1.28
CA TYR A 116 8.71 -5.20 -1.44
C TYR A 116 9.17 -5.26 -2.91
N ALA A 117 8.65 -6.22 -3.70
CA ALA A 117 8.89 -6.24 -5.13
C ALA A 117 8.38 -4.95 -5.81
N GLY A 118 7.22 -4.43 -5.39
CA GLY A 118 6.70 -3.14 -5.84
C GLY A 118 7.63 -1.97 -5.48
N GLU A 119 8.16 -1.93 -4.23
CA GLU A 119 9.12 -0.91 -3.83
C GLU A 119 10.36 -0.89 -4.73
N LYS A 120 10.93 -2.07 -5.03
CA LYS A 120 12.11 -2.18 -5.90
C LYS A 120 11.83 -1.63 -7.29
N LEU A 121 10.68 -1.99 -7.88
CA LEU A 121 10.28 -1.48 -9.19
C LEU A 121 10.04 0.04 -9.20
N VAL A 122 9.46 0.58 -8.13
CA VAL A 122 9.29 2.05 -8.00
C VAL A 122 10.64 2.76 -7.95
N ARG A 123 11.59 2.28 -7.13
CA ARG A 123 12.94 2.86 -7.02
C ARG A 123 13.71 2.80 -8.34
N GLU A 124 13.54 1.72 -9.09
CA GLU A 124 14.22 1.53 -10.37
C GLU A 124 13.65 2.43 -11.49
N LEU A 125 12.35 2.67 -11.49
CA LEU A 125 11.65 3.28 -12.60
C LEU A 125 11.42 4.77 -12.49
N THR A 126 11.46 5.37 -11.30
CA THR A 126 11.28 6.82 -11.12
C THR A 126 12.12 7.37 -9.98
N ASP A 127 12.82 8.48 -10.23
CA ASP A 127 13.62 9.18 -9.22
C ASP A 127 12.74 10.04 -8.30
N LYS A 128 11.57 10.48 -8.79
CA LYS A 128 10.60 11.28 -8.03
C LYS A 128 9.64 10.37 -7.26
N HIS A 129 10.14 9.67 -6.24
CA HIS A 129 9.28 8.82 -5.42
C HIS A 129 9.49 9.04 -3.92
N VAL A 130 8.49 8.61 -3.15
CA VAL A 130 8.56 8.40 -1.70
C VAL A 130 7.91 7.05 -1.42
N ILE A 131 8.58 6.20 -0.66
CA ILE A 131 8.03 4.94 -0.17
C ILE A 131 7.69 5.13 1.31
N VAL A 132 6.43 4.91 1.67
CA VAL A 132 5.93 5.04 3.03
C VAL A 132 5.62 3.64 3.54
N ARG A 133 6.49 3.09 4.38
CA ARG A 133 6.24 1.85 5.12
C ARG A 133 5.43 2.19 6.36
N SER A 134 4.33 1.49 6.57
CA SER A 134 3.44 1.68 7.71
C SER A 134 3.08 0.32 8.28
N SER A 135 3.00 0.25 9.60
CA SER A 135 2.38 -0.84 10.31
C SER A 135 0.84 -0.72 10.24
N TRP A 136 0.14 -1.30 11.18
CA TRP A 136 -1.31 -1.29 11.28
C TRP A 136 -1.88 0.12 11.22
N LEU A 137 -2.86 0.32 10.35
CA LEU A 137 -3.55 1.59 10.18
C LEU A 137 -4.88 1.55 10.95
N TYR A 138 -5.07 2.54 11.81
CA TYR A 138 -6.28 2.73 12.60
C TYR A 138 -6.94 4.05 12.24
N GLY A 139 -8.27 4.12 12.29
CA GLY A 139 -8.92 5.41 12.11
C GLY A 139 -10.42 5.34 11.92
N ALA A 140 -11.09 6.44 12.22
CA ALA A 140 -12.53 6.55 12.05
C ALA A 140 -12.96 6.37 10.58
N GLY A 141 -14.01 5.57 10.37
CA GLY A 141 -14.62 5.35 9.06
C GLY A 141 -14.05 4.16 8.26
N THR A 142 -13.19 3.36 8.86
CA THR A 142 -12.77 2.05 8.35
C THR A 142 -13.05 0.98 9.39
N TYR A 143 -13.41 -0.21 8.94
CA TYR A 143 -13.52 -1.38 9.81
C TYR A 143 -12.11 -1.95 9.98
N ASP A 144 -11.50 -1.67 11.13
CA ASP A 144 -10.13 -2.06 11.41
C ASP A 144 -10.04 -3.19 12.46
N PHE A 145 -8.83 -3.55 12.85
CA PHE A 145 -8.58 -4.61 13.81
C PHE A 145 -9.21 -4.32 15.18
N VAL A 146 -9.23 -3.07 15.61
CA VAL A 146 -9.84 -2.69 16.90
C VAL A 146 -11.34 -2.93 16.86
N ASP A 147 -12.00 -2.57 15.75
CA ASP A 147 -13.43 -2.83 15.56
C ASP A 147 -13.74 -4.34 15.59
N GLN A 148 -12.90 -5.16 14.96
CA GLN A 148 -13.03 -6.63 14.98
C GLN A 148 -12.93 -7.19 16.42
N VAL A 149 -11.96 -6.71 17.19
CA VAL A 149 -11.77 -7.09 18.59
C VAL A 149 -12.99 -6.71 19.42
N LEU A 150 -13.47 -5.46 19.27
CA LEU A 150 -14.63 -4.95 20.01
C LEU A 150 -15.90 -5.73 19.67
N GLU A 151 -16.15 -6.03 18.40
CA GLU A 151 -17.32 -6.82 17.99
C GLU A 151 -17.25 -8.26 18.52
N THR A 152 -16.08 -8.89 18.45
CA THR A 152 -15.88 -10.25 18.95
C THR A 152 -16.11 -10.31 20.47
N ALA A 153 -15.56 -9.34 21.21
CA ALA A 153 -15.78 -9.18 22.63
C ALA A 153 -17.27 -8.94 22.98
N ALA A 154 -17.96 -8.10 22.19
CA ALA A 154 -19.38 -7.82 22.38
C ALA A 154 -20.27 -9.05 22.18
N ARG A 155 -19.83 -10.02 21.37
CA ARG A 155 -20.52 -11.33 21.21
C ARG A 155 -20.18 -12.32 22.32
N GLY A 156 -19.31 -11.95 23.27
CA GLY A 156 -18.84 -12.85 24.34
C GLY A 156 -17.90 -13.94 23.86
N GLU A 157 -17.31 -13.78 22.67
CA GLU A 157 -16.36 -14.71 22.08
C GLU A 157 -14.93 -14.39 22.54
N ALA A 158 -14.09 -15.44 22.65
CA ALA A 158 -12.69 -15.26 23.02
C ALA A 158 -11.89 -14.68 21.85
N VAL A 159 -11.22 -13.56 22.08
CA VAL A 159 -10.27 -12.97 21.13
C VAL A 159 -8.90 -13.63 21.35
N ARG A 160 -8.34 -14.24 20.31
CA ARG A 160 -6.98 -14.80 20.33
C ARG A 160 -6.07 -13.83 19.59
N LEU A 161 -5.07 -13.31 20.28
CA LEU A 161 -4.07 -12.41 19.73
C LEU A 161 -2.70 -13.09 19.75
N PRO A 162 -1.83 -12.85 18.76
CA PRO A 162 -0.42 -13.21 18.85
C PRO A 162 0.19 -12.51 20.08
N GLY A 163 0.99 -13.22 20.86
CA GLY A 163 1.62 -12.65 22.07
C GLY A 163 3.03 -12.11 21.83
N ASP A 164 3.54 -12.32 20.64
CA ASP A 164 4.92 -12.05 20.20
C ASP A 164 5.01 -11.07 19.03
N GLU A 165 3.89 -10.50 18.60
CA GLU A 165 3.86 -9.50 17.54
C GLU A 165 4.26 -8.13 18.09
N ILE A 166 5.35 -7.57 17.56
CA ILE A 166 5.87 -6.23 17.87
C ILE A 166 5.87 -5.44 16.57
N SER A 167 5.14 -4.35 16.54
CA SER A 167 5.06 -3.44 15.38
C SER A 167 5.47 -2.02 15.74
#